data_f9a96c6b2729a775cc85feed1c2b1e37
#
_entry.id   f9a96c6b2729a775cc85feed1c2b1e37
#
_cell.length_a   1.000
_cell.length_b   1.000
_cell.length_c   1.000
_cell.angle_alpha   90.00
_cell.angle_beta   90.00
_cell.angle_gamma   90.00
#
_symmetry.space_group_name_H-M   'P 1'
#
loop_
_entity.id
_entity.type
_entity.pdbx_description
1 polymer ?
#
loop_
_entity_poly.entity_id
_entity_poly.type
_entity_poly.pdbx_seq_one_letter_code
_entity_poly.pdbx_strand_id
1 'polypeptide(L)' 'MEVDLRKLKLSDQLKKVNEIIDSDFIETSIITNEEAIIKIIPMQILNKKIKCKMKFIDDCWKVNLVAKEVA' A
#
# COMPACT_ATOMS: atom_id res chain seq x y z
N MET A 1 6.15 9.81 -0.79
CA MET A 1 4.81 10.14 -1.34
C MET A 1 3.74 9.47 -0.49
N GLU A 2 2.63 10.14 -0.33
CA GLU A 2 1.52 9.60 0.46
C GLU A 2 0.26 9.60 -0.37
N VAL A 3 -0.44 8.47 -0.38
CA VAL A 3 -1.66 8.31 -1.16
C VAL A 3 -2.79 7.95 -0.21
N ASP A 4 -3.81 8.80 -0.17
CA ASP A 4 -4.98 8.58 0.69
C ASP A 4 -6.10 7.99 -0.15
N LEU A 5 -6.45 6.73 0.16
CA LEU A 5 -7.46 6.00 -0.61
C LEU A 5 -8.85 6.02 0.04
N ARG A 6 -9.00 6.69 1.18
CA ARG A 6 -10.22 6.56 1.98
C ARG A 6 -11.48 7.04 1.28
N LYS A 7 -11.34 7.94 0.30
CA LYS A 7 -12.50 8.46 -0.42
C LYS A 7 -12.89 7.62 -1.62
N LEU A 8 -12.10 6.60 -1.93
CA LEU A 8 -12.38 5.72 -3.05
C LEU A 8 -13.15 4.50 -2.58
N LYS A 9 -13.97 3.91 -3.46
CA LYS A 9 -14.60 2.65 -3.15
C LYS A 9 -13.56 1.53 -3.28
N LEU A 10 -13.88 0.38 -2.72
CA LEU A 10 -12.92 -0.71 -2.61
C LEU A 10 -12.32 -1.11 -3.95
N SER A 11 -13.13 -1.20 -5.00
CA SER A 11 -12.61 -1.62 -6.31
C SER A 11 -11.58 -0.63 -6.84
N ASP A 12 -11.79 0.66 -6.61
CA ASP A 12 -10.83 1.68 -7.04
C ASP A 12 -9.59 1.68 -6.17
N GLN A 13 -9.75 1.39 -4.88
CA GLN A 13 -8.58 1.26 -4.01
C GLN A 13 -7.70 0.10 -4.44
N LEU A 14 -8.30 -1.04 -4.78
CA LEU A 14 -7.56 -2.20 -5.25
C LEU A 14 -6.77 -1.88 -6.52
N LYS A 15 -7.41 -1.18 -7.43
CA LYS A 15 -6.76 -0.77 -8.68
C LYS A 15 -5.57 0.13 -8.39
N LYS A 16 -5.76 1.10 -7.51
CA LYS A 16 -4.72 2.06 -7.17
C LYS A 16 -3.54 1.38 -6.49
N VAL A 17 -3.81 0.45 -5.60
CA VAL A 17 -2.76 -0.30 -4.91
C VAL A 17 -1.93 -1.08 -5.92
N ASN A 18 -2.57 -1.73 -6.87
CA ASN A 18 -1.84 -2.46 -7.91
C ASN A 18 -0.95 -1.53 -8.73
N GLU A 19 -1.46 -0.37 -9.09
CA GLU A 19 -0.68 0.61 -9.83
C GLU A 19 0.55 1.06 -9.04
N ILE A 20 0.36 1.32 -7.75
CA ILE A 20 1.46 1.77 -6.90
C ILE A 20 2.53 0.69 -6.79
N ILE A 21 2.11 -0.55 -6.53
CA ILE A 21 3.06 -1.65 -6.35
C ILE A 21 3.84 -1.94 -7.63
N ASP A 22 3.19 -1.76 -8.78
CA ASP A 22 3.84 -2.01 -10.07
C ASP A 22 4.66 -0.82 -10.56
N SER A 23 4.57 0.33 -9.89
CA SER A 23 5.33 1.50 -10.30
C SER A 23 6.72 1.47 -9.68
N ASP A 24 7.62 2.27 -10.24
CA ASP A 24 8.96 2.44 -9.68
C ASP A 24 8.90 3.49 -8.59
N PHE A 25 8.97 3.06 -7.33
CA PHE A 25 8.97 3.99 -6.22
C PHE A 25 10.11 3.63 -5.28
N ILE A 26 10.56 4.63 -4.53
CA ILE A 26 11.53 4.42 -3.46
C ILE A 26 10.79 4.19 -2.15
N GLU A 27 9.85 5.07 -1.86
CA GLU A 27 9.04 4.96 -0.67
C GLU A 27 7.67 5.57 -0.92
N THR A 28 6.62 4.89 -0.47
CA THR A 28 5.25 5.36 -0.63
C THR A 28 4.43 4.96 0.59
N SER A 29 3.59 5.85 1.06
CA SER A 29 2.65 5.55 2.14
C SER A 29 1.24 5.53 1.58
N ILE A 30 0.46 4.56 2.02
CA ILE A 30 -0.93 4.41 1.61
C ILE A 30 -1.81 4.50 2.85
N ILE A 31 -2.87 5.29 2.76
CA ILE A 31 -3.85 5.38 3.85
C ILE A 31 -5.16 4.79 3.33
N THR A 32 -5.68 3.81 4.07
CA THR A 32 -6.91 3.15 3.69
C THR A 32 -7.76 2.83 4.92
N ASN A 33 -9.07 2.82 4.72
CA ASN A 33 -10.00 2.38 5.76
C ASN A 33 -10.57 1.00 5.44
N GLU A 34 -10.04 0.31 4.43
CA GLU A 34 -10.56 -0.99 4.01
C GLU A 34 -9.62 -2.10 4.46
N GLU A 35 -10.12 -2.98 5.30
CA GLU A 35 -9.33 -4.09 5.80
C GLU A 35 -8.88 -5.02 4.67
N ALA A 36 -9.69 -5.14 3.63
CA ALA A 36 -9.33 -5.98 2.48
C ALA A 36 -8.02 -5.54 1.84
N ILE A 37 -7.77 -4.22 1.82
CA ILE A 37 -6.53 -3.69 1.27
C ILE A 37 -5.34 -4.15 2.12
N ILE A 38 -5.50 -4.11 3.44
CA ILE A 38 -4.44 -4.50 4.36
C ILE A 38 -4.10 -5.98 4.20
N LYS A 39 -5.09 -6.79 3.89
CA LYS A 39 -4.86 -8.23 3.73
C LYS A 39 -4.22 -8.56 2.39
N ILE A 40 -4.49 -7.77 1.37
CA ILE A 40 -4.02 -8.08 0.03
C ILE A 40 -2.61 -7.57 -0.25
N ILE A 41 -2.20 -6.47 0.39
CA ILE A 41 -0.89 -5.89 0.13
C ILE A 41 0.25 -6.87 0.38
N PRO A 42 0.31 -7.57 1.52
CA PRO A 42 1.42 -8.51 1.74
C PRO A 42 1.49 -9.60 0.68
N MET A 43 0.32 -10.03 0.18
CA MET A 43 0.30 -11.05 -0.86
C MET A 43 0.82 -10.52 -2.17
N GLN A 44 0.54 -9.26 -2.47
CA GLN A 44 0.97 -8.65 -3.73
C GLN A 44 2.46 -8.39 -3.78
N ILE A 45 3.09 -8.15 -2.63
CA ILE A 45 4.51 -7.83 -2.60
C ILE A 45 5.39 -9.04 -2.29
N LEU A 46 4.79 -10.23 -2.21
CA LEU A 46 5.50 -11.43 -1.79
C LEU A 46 6.72 -11.73 -2.67
N ASN A 47 6.60 -11.55 -3.97
CA ASN A 47 7.68 -11.81 -4.90
C ASN A 47 8.40 -10.54 -5.35
N LYS A 48 8.19 -9.45 -4.62
CA LYS A 48 8.80 -8.17 -4.95
C LYS A 48 9.72 -7.76 -3.81
N LYS A 49 10.73 -6.97 -4.14
CA LYS A 49 11.67 -6.48 -3.13
C LYS A 49 11.11 -5.23 -2.49
N ILE A 50 10.05 -5.41 -1.71
CA ILE A 50 9.36 -4.31 -1.05
C ILE A 50 9.17 -4.64 0.42
N LYS A 51 9.52 -3.70 1.28
CA LYS A 51 9.26 -3.77 2.71
C LYS A 51 7.94 -3.10 3.01
N CYS A 52 7.18 -3.67 3.92
CA CYS A 52 5.87 -3.15 4.27
C CYS A 52 5.76 -2.99 5.78
N LYS A 53 5.34 -1.81 6.22
CA LYS A 53 5.01 -1.57 7.61
C LYS A 53 3.61 -1.02 7.68
N MET A 54 2.84 -1.48 8.66
CA MET A 54 1.45 -1.07 8.81
C MET A 54 1.20 -0.55 10.21
N LYS A 55 0.39 0.51 10.30
CA LYS A 55 -0.08 1.07 11.56
C LYS A 55 -1.57 1.32 11.46
N PHE A 56 -2.27 1.07 12.57
CA PHE A 56 -3.68 1.40 12.68
C PHE A 56 -3.81 2.63 13.57
N ILE A 57 -4.20 3.76 12.98
CA ILE A 57 -4.30 5.04 13.68
C ILE A 57 -5.57 5.73 13.23
N ASP A 58 -6.35 6.24 14.20
CA ASP A 58 -7.56 7.03 13.91
C ASP A 58 -8.52 6.30 12.99
N ASP A 59 -8.79 5.04 13.29
CA ASP A 59 -9.75 4.19 12.57
C ASP A 59 -9.36 3.94 11.11
N CYS A 60 -8.10 4.10 10.77
CA CYS A 60 -7.63 3.75 9.44
C CYS A 60 -6.24 3.15 9.52
N TRP A 61 -5.80 2.53 8.43
CA TRP A 61 -4.46 1.95 8.35
C TRP A 61 -3.56 2.82 7.51
N LYS A 62 -2.34 2.99 7.99
CA LYS A 62 -1.30 3.62 7.21
C LYS A 62 -0.27 2.55 6.87
N VAL A 63 -0.06 2.32 5.58
CA VAL A 63 0.86 1.31 5.08
C VAL A 63 2.05 2.03 4.46
N ASN A 64 3.23 1.74 4.97
CA ASN A 64 4.45 2.31 4.40
C ASN A 64 5.17 1.25 3.59
N LEU A 65 5.38 1.52 2.32
CA LEU A 65 6.04 0.62 1.39
C LEU A 65 7.40 1.22 1.01
N VAL A 66 8.44 0.45 1.22
CA VAL A 66 9.80 0.89 0.90
C VAL A 66 10.44 -0.14 -0.02
N ALA A 67 10.93 0.30 -1.15
CA ALA A 67 11.63 -0.58 -2.08
C ALA A 67 12.95 -1.03 -1.45
N LYS A 68 13.15 -2.34 -1.39
CA LYS A 68 14.41 -2.89 -0.87
C LYS A 68 15.46 -2.93 -1.96
N GLU A 69 15.34 -2.06 -2.91
CA GLU A 69 16.24 -2.04 -4.04
C GLU A 69 17.65 -1.77 -3.61
N VAL A 70 18.53 -2.60 -4.06
CA VAL A 70 19.94 -2.42 -3.79
C VAL A 70 20.64 -2.43 -5.14
N ALA A 71 21.20 -1.34 -5.46
CA ALA A 71 21.86 -1.20 -6.74
C ALA A 71 23.10 -2.10 -6.81
#